data_fce5814af121e003f10c19a8818d958a
#
_entry.id   fce5814af121e003f10c19a8818d958a
#
_cell.length_a   1.000
_cell.length_b   1.000
_cell.length_c   1.000
_cell.angle_alpha   90.00
_cell.angle_beta   90.00
_cell.angle_gamma   90.00
#
_symmetry.space_group_name_H-M   'P 1'
#
loop_
_entity.id
_entity.type
_entity.pdbx_description
1 polymer ?
#
loop_
_entity_poly.entity_id
_entity_poly.type
_entity_poly.pdbx_seq_one_letter_code
_entity_poly.pdbx_strand_id
1 'polypeptide(L)'
;DDVESRGLGDVYKRQFLQNWRAVIIPCITIPVSLIGTLAVMAALGFSINTLTLFGLILAVAIVVDDAIVVVENASRLLETGQYSPKEAVTKAMGEITGPIVGVVLVLLAVFIPTTLISGISGQLYKQFALTIAASTVLSGINSLTLTPALCALFLEHNKPSNFFIYKGFNKVYDKTQNLYDRIVKGLLIRPGLALISYGIITCLLYTSPSP
;
A
#
# COMPACT_ATOMS: atom_id res chain seq x y z
N ASP A 1 -21.94 -8.02 -18.71
CA ASP A 1 -20.95 -8.63 -17.80
C ASP A 1 -19.56 -8.79 -18.44
N ASP A 2 -19.45 -9.15 -19.75
CA ASP A 2 -18.14 -9.28 -20.41
C ASP A 2 -17.47 -7.94 -20.77
N VAL A 3 -18.24 -6.89 -20.93
CA VAL A 3 -17.73 -5.54 -21.26
C VAL A 3 -17.13 -4.88 -20.02
N GLU A 4 -17.75 -5.09 -18.86
CA GLU A 4 -17.31 -4.54 -17.57
C GLU A 4 -16.03 -5.22 -17.07
N SER A 5 -15.90 -6.54 -17.26
CA SER A 5 -14.68 -7.29 -16.92
C SER A 5 -13.49 -6.96 -17.82
N ARG A 6 -13.74 -6.64 -19.10
CA ARG A 6 -12.69 -6.17 -20.04
C ARG A 6 -12.24 -4.74 -19.71
N GLY A 7 -13.17 -3.87 -19.30
CA GLY A 7 -12.86 -2.51 -18.88
C GLY A 7 -11.96 -2.45 -17.64
N LEU A 8 -12.24 -3.26 -16.63
CA LEU A 8 -11.41 -3.39 -15.43
C LEU A 8 -10.00 -3.90 -15.77
N GLY A 9 -9.88 -4.94 -16.61
CA GLY A 9 -8.59 -5.47 -17.02
C GLY A 9 -7.72 -4.45 -17.78
N ASP A 10 -8.31 -3.63 -18.63
CA ASP A 10 -7.58 -2.59 -19.36
C ASP A 10 -7.13 -1.42 -18.48
N VAL A 11 -7.89 -1.10 -17.43
CA VAL A 11 -7.53 -0.09 -16.43
C VAL A 11 -6.29 -0.52 -15.66
N TYR A 12 -6.25 -1.76 -15.17
CA TYR A 12 -5.06 -2.29 -14.44
C TYR A 12 -3.82 -2.38 -15.32
N LYS A 13 -3.95 -2.70 -16.62
CA LYS A 13 -2.83 -2.71 -17.57
C LYS A 13 -2.17 -1.35 -17.75
N ARG A 14 -2.98 -0.30 -17.79
CA ARG A 14 -2.49 1.07 -17.97
C ARG A 14 -1.80 1.59 -16.72
N GLN A 15 -2.27 1.19 -15.54
CA GLN A 15 -1.86 1.72 -14.26
C GLN A 15 -0.46 1.28 -13.84
N PHE A 16 -0.12 -0.01 -14.01
CA PHE A 16 1.11 -0.57 -13.44
C PHE A 16 2.38 -0.31 -14.27
N LEU A 17 2.29 0.02 -15.56
CA LEU A 17 3.43 -0.02 -16.49
C LEU A 17 3.77 1.28 -17.20
N GLN A 18 2.97 2.33 -17.07
CA GLN A 18 3.13 3.48 -17.94
C GLN A 18 3.29 4.83 -17.22
N ASN A 19 3.24 4.86 -15.90
CA ASN A 19 3.28 6.12 -15.15
C ASN A 19 4.51 6.20 -14.23
N TRP A 20 5.71 6.38 -14.81
CA TRP A 20 6.92 6.65 -14.02
C TRP A 20 6.74 7.85 -13.05
N ARG A 21 5.85 8.79 -13.38
CA ARG A 21 5.48 9.91 -12.53
C ARG A 21 4.76 9.46 -11.26
N ALA A 22 3.93 8.42 -11.35
CA ALA A 22 3.28 7.81 -10.19
C ALA A 22 4.30 7.19 -9.22
N VAL A 23 5.43 6.67 -9.72
CA VAL A 23 6.50 6.08 -8.90
C VAL A 23 7.33 7.16 -8.19
N ILE A 24 7.48 8.34 -8.78
CA ILE A 24 8.22 9.45 -8.15
C ILE A 24 7.56 9.89 -6.84
N ILE A 25 6.23 9.84 -6.75
CA ILE A 25 5.50 10.32 -5.58
C ILE A 25 5.88 9.51 -4.32
N PRO A 26 5.79 8.17 -4.30
CA PRO A 26 6.32 7.39 -3.18
C PRO A 26 7.83 7.60 -2.95
N CYS A 27 8.62 7.74 -4.01
CA CYS A 27 10.06 8.01 -3.89
C CYS A 27 10.39 9.33 -3.16
N ILE A 28 9.49 10.31 -3.19
CA ILE A 28 9.64 11.57 -2.45
C ILE A 28 9.05 11.42 -1.03
N THR A 29 7.90 10.79 -0.88
CA THR A 29 7.22 10.68 0.42
C THR A 29 7.94 9.78 1.41
N ILE A 30 8.62 8.71 0.94
CA ILE A 30 9.41 7.81 1.79
C ILE A 30 10.53 8.54 2.53
N PRO A 31 11.47 9.24 1.86
CA PRO A 31 12.52 10.00 2.55
C PRO A 31 11.97 11.05 3.51
N VAL A 32 10.91 11.75 3.15
CA VAL A 32 10.28 12.76 4.02
C VAL A 32 9.77 12.13 5.31
N SER A 33 9.03 11.03 5.22
CA SER A 33 8.52 10.31 6.39
C SER A 33 9.64 9.71 7.23
N LEU A 34 10.68 9.17 6.59
CA LEU A 34 11.82 8.57 7.27
C LEU A 34 12.61 9.62 8.07
N ILE A 35 12.95 10.74 7.42
CA ILE A 35 13.65 11.86 8.06
C ILE A 35 12.81 12.42 9.22
N GLY A 36 11.49 12.57 9.02
CA GLY A 36 10.58 12.98 10.07
C GLY A 36 10.58 12.02 11.26
N THR A 37 10.54 10.71 11.00
CA THR A 37 10.61 9.69 12.06
C THR A 37 11.92 9.74 12.82
N LEU A 38 13.05 9.87 12.11
CA LEU A 38 14.36 10.03 12.73
C LEU A 38 14.46 11.30 13.58
N ALA A 39 13.87 12.41 13.12
CA ALA A 39 13.81 13.66 13.87
C ALA A 39 13.00 13.50 15.18
N VAL A 40 11.87 12.82 15.13
CA VAL A 40 11.07 12.51 16.34
C VAL A 40 11.85 11.61 17.29
N MET A 41 12.51 10.56 16.79
CA MET A 41 13.35 9.68 17.60
C MET A 41 14.49 10.46 18.31
N ALA A 42 15.15 11.36 17.57
CA ALA A 42 16.21 12.21 18.13
C ALA A 42 15.66 13.14 19.20
N ALA A 43 14.48 13.75 18.99
CA ALA A 43 13.83 14.61 19.97
C ALA A 43 13.41 13.86 21.25
N LEU A 44 13.07 12.56 21.14
CA LEU A 44 12.76 11.68 22.26
C LEU A 44 14.02 11.11 22.95
N GLY A 45 15.21 11.44 22.46
CA GLY A 45 16.49 10.95 23.01
C GLY A 45 16.75 9.47 22.73
N PHE A 46 16.13 8.89 21.68
CA PHE A 46 16.32 7.49 21.33
C PHE A 46 17.62 7.31 20.54
N SER A 47 18.38 6.29 20.87
CA SER A 47 19.54 5.85 20.11
C SER A 47 19.15 4.89 18.99
N ILE A 48 19.88 4.96 17.90
CA ILE A 48 19.74 3.98 16.81
C ILE A 48 20.34 2.67 17.29
N ASN A 49 19.51 1.64 17.40
CA ASN A 49 19.87 0.27 17.75
C ASN A 49 19.16 -0.71 16.81
N THR A 50 19.50 -1.99 16.91
CA THR A 50 18.91 -3.02 16.05
C THR A 50 17.38 -3.02 16.08
N LEU A 51 16.80 -2.80 17.25
CA LEU A 51 15.34 -2.84 17.42
C LEU A 51 14.66 -1.61 16.80
N THR A 52 15.25 -0.42 16.96
CA THR A 52 14.75 0.80 16.31
C THR A 52 14.94 0.75 14.79
N LEU A 53 16.00 0.09 14.29
CA LEU A 53 16.17 -0.17 12.86
C LEU A 53 15.09 -1.10 12.32
N PHE A 54 14.73 -2.16 13.04
CA PHE A 54 13.57 -2.99 12.65
C PHE A 54 12.27 -2.19 12.65
N GLY A 55 12.06 -1.33 13.65
CA GLY A 55 10.93 -0.40 13.68
C GLY A 55 10.90 0.52 12.46
N LEU A 56 12.05 1.07 12.06
CA LEU A 56 12.17 1.91 10.87
C LEU A 56 11.90 1.15 9.57
N ILE A 57 12.38 -0.08 9.43
CA ILE A 57 12.12 -0.92 8.25
C ILE A 57 10.61 -1.19 8.13
N LEU A 58 9.96 -1.55 9.23
CA LEU A 58 8.52 -1.78 9.26
C LEU A 58 7.75 -0.47 8.95
N ALA A 59 8.23 0.63 9.52
CA ALA A 59 7.68 1.96 9.28
C ALA A 59 7.74 2.35 7.79
N VAL A 60 8.86 2.08 7.09
CA VAL A 60 8.98 2.32 5.65
C VAL A 60 7.93 1.54 4.87
N ALA A 61 7.71 0.26 5.23
CA ALA A 61 6.70 -0.56 4.57
C ALA A 61 5.29 0.06 4.70
N ILE A 62 4.91 0.52 5.88
CA ILE A 62 3.62 1.19 6.13
C ILE A 62 3.51 2.50 5.34
N VAL A 63 4.57 3.34 5.37
CA VAL A 63 4.60 4.63 4.64
C VAL A 63 4.43 4.45 3.13
N VAL A 64 5.08 3.43 2.58
CA VAL A 64 4.98 3.11 1.15
C VAL A 64 3.56 2.72 0.77
N ASP A 65 2.93 1.89 1.59
CA ASP A 65 1.57 1.38 1.33
C ASP A 65 0.54 2.52 1.34
N ASP A 66 0.59 3.40 2.33
CA ASP A 66 -0.29 4.58 2.41
C ASP A 66 -0.15 5.49 1.18
N ALA A 67 1.08 5.76 0.74
CA ALA A 67 1.34 6.60 -0.43
C ALA A 67 0.85 5.94 -1.73
N ILE A 68 1.03 4.62 -1.87
CA ILE A 68 0.58 3.86 -3.04
C ILE A 68 -0.94 3.91 -3.16
N VAL A 69 -1.68 3.72 -2.07
CA VAL A 69 -3.16 3.76 -2.08
C VAL A 69 -3.68 5.10 -2.61
N VAL A 70 -3.08 6.22 -2.20
CA VAL A 70 -3.45 7.56 -2.69
C VAL A 70 -3.18 7.70 -4.19
N VAL A 71 -1.97 7.34 -4.62
CA VAL A 71 -1.56 7.43 -6.03
C VAL A 71 -2.42 6.54 -6.91
N GLU A 72 -2.71 5.32 -6.46
CA GLU A 72 -3.53 4.36 -7.20
C GLU A 72 -4.95 4.88 -7.42
N ASN A 73 -5.62 5.33 -6.36
CA ASN A 73 -6.98 5.86 -6.48
C ASN A 73 -7.05 7.12 -7.34
N ALA A 74 -6.09 8.06 -7.18
CA ALA A 74 -6.01 9.25 -8.00
C ALA A 74 -5.77 8.91 -9.48
N SER A 75 -4.86 7.98 -9.77
CA SER A 75 -4.58 7.52 -11.13
C SER A 75 -5.78 6.83 -11.75
N ARG A 76 -6.47 5.96 -11.00
CA ARG A 76 -7.68 5.26 -11.45
C ARG A 76 -8.77 6.25 -11.89
N LEU A 77 -9.03 7.28 -11.09
CA LEU A 77 -10.02 8.29 -11.43
C LEU A 77 -9.59 9.14 -12.64
N LEU A 78 -8.30 9.47 -12.74
CA LEU A 78 -7.75 10.23 -13.85
C LEU A 78 -7.86 9.47 -15.18
N GLU A 79 -7.65 8.14 -15.16
CA GLU A 79 -7.75 7.28 -16.33
C GLU A 79 -9.16 7.17 -16.91
N THR A 80 -10.20 7.47 -16.14
CA THR A 80 -11.57 7.54 -16.69
C THR A 80 -11.73 8.64 -17.75
N GLY A 81 -10.78 9.60 -17.80
CA GLY A 81 -10.83 10.74 -18.72
C GLY A 81 -11.89 11.78 -18.39
N GLN A 82 -12.63 11.60 -17.29
CA GLN A 82 -13.74 12.49 -16.89
C GLN A 82 -13.29 13.64 -15.97
N TYR A 83 -12.12 13.52 -15.34
CA TYR A 83 -11.67 14.44 -14.30
C TYR A 83 -10.31 15.06 -14.66
N SER A 84 -10.12 16.33 -14.39
CA SER A 84 -8.79 16.93 -14.36
C SER A 84 -7.95 16.33 -13.23
N PRO A 85 -6.60 16.45 -13.24
CA PRO A 85 -5.75 15.90 -12.19
C PRO A 85 -6.16 16.34 -10.77
N LYS A 86 -6.51 17.62 -10.60
CA LYS A 86 -6.97 18.15 -9.30
C LYS A 86 -8.31 17.57 -8.86
N GLU A 87 -9.25 17.45 -9.77
CA GLU A 87 -10.58 16.89 -9.47
C GLU A 87 -10.47 15.39 -9.15
N ALA A 88 -9.67 14.64 -9.91
CA ALA A 88 -9.40 13.22 -9.66
C ALA A 88 -8.83 13.01 -8.26
N VAL A 89 -7.81 13.80 -7.88
CA VAL A 89 -7.21 13.74 -6.54
C VAL A 89 -8.21 14.12 -5.46
N THR A 90 -8.96 15.21 -5.63
CA THR A 90 -9.96 15.65 -4.64
C THR A 90 -11.01 14.57 -4.40
N LYS A 91 -11.48 13.93 -5.47
CA LYS A 91 -12.47 12.85 -5.38
C LYS A 91 -11.86 11.60 -4.74
N ALA A 92 -10.65 11.21 -5.14
CA ALA A 92 -9.93 10.09 -4.53
C ALA A 92 -9.76 10.30 -3.03
N MET A 93 -9.35 11.50 -2.59
CA MET A 93 -9.20 11.81 -1.17
C MET A 93 -10.52 11.72 -0.41
N GLY A 94 -11.65 12.11 -1.02
CA GLY A 94 -12.98 11.91 -0.43
C GLY A 94 -13.30 10.43 -0.13
N GLU A 95 -12.81 9.51 -0.97
CA GLU A 95 -13.04 8.07 -0.81
C GLU A 95 -12.08 7.43 0.20
N ILE A 96 -10.80 7.85 0.24
CA ILE A 96 -9.74 7.14 0.98
C ILE A 96 -9.32 7.79 2.30
N THR A 97 -9.68 9.03 2.57
CA THR A 97 -9.31 9.71 3.84
C THR A 97 -9.78 8.93 5.07
N GLY A 98 -11.04 8.45 5.06
CA GLY A 98 -11.58 7.65 6.15
C GLY A 98 -10.78 6.36 6.42
N PRO A 99 -10.57 5.49 5.41
CA PRO A 99 -9.70 4.33 5.50
C PRO A 99 -8.29 4.63 6.03
N ILE A 100 -7.60 5.65 5.51
CA ILE A 100 -6.25 6.02 5.96
C ILE A 100 -6.24 6.39 7.44
N VAL A 101 -7.16 7.26 7.87
CA VAL A 101 -7.29 7.62 9.29
C VAL A 101 -7.60 6.39 10.14
N GLY A 102 -8.46 5.49 9.64
CA GLY A 102 -8.77 4.23 10.31
C GLY A 102 -7.54 3.35 10.53
N VAL A 103 -6.71 3.17 9.51
CA VAL A 103 -5.45 2.38 9.61
C VAL A 103 -4.49 3.02 10.62
N VAL A 104 -4.29 4.33 10.56
CA VAL A 104 -3.44 5.06 11.52
C VAL A 104 -3.93 4.85 12.96
N LEU A 105 -5.23 5.01 13.21
CA LEU A 105 -5.81 4.82 14.56
C LEU A 105 -5.67 3.38 15.06
N VAL A 106 -5.89 2.39 14.20
CA VAL A 106 -5.73 0.96 14.57
C VAL A 106 -4.29 0.66 14.92
N LEU A 107 -3.32 1.12 14.13
CA LEU A 107 -1.90 0.91 14.42
C LEU A 107 -1.49 1.59 15.72
N LEU A 108 -1.93 2.81 15.97
CA LEU A 108 -1.69 3.50 17.24
C LEU A 108 -2.31 2.76 18.43
N ALA A 109 -3.54 2.25 18.27
CA ALA A 109 -4.21 1.47 19.32
C ALA A 109 -3.48 0.17 19.65
N VAL A 110 -2.73 -0.41 18.71
CA VAL A 110 -1.90 -1.61 18.94
C VAL A 110 -0.56 -1.24 19.57
N PHE A 111 0.14 -0.23 19.03
CA PHE A 111 1.51 0.08 19.46
C PHE A 111 1.60 0.94 20.71
N ILE A 112 0.67 1.86 20.97
CA ILE A 112 0.71 2.70 22.18
C ILE A 112 0.63 1.86 23.48
N PRO A 113 -0.28 0.88 23.65
CA PRO A 113 -0.32 0.07 24.85
C PRO A 113 0.96 -0.74 25.12
N THR A 114 1.69 -1.15 24.08
CA THR A 114 2.95 -1.88 24.26
C THR A 114 4.02 -1.03 24.92
N THR A 115 3.89 0.29 24.91
CA THR A 115 4.82 1.21 25.61
C THR A 115 4.66 1.20 27.13
N LEU A 116 3.54 0.65 27.64
CA LEU A 116 3.24 0.56 29.07
C LEU A 116 3.81 -0.70 29.73
N ILE A 117 4.42 -1.60 28.96
CA ILE A 117 5.06 -2.81 29.48
C ILE A 117 6.26 -2.41 30.33
N SER A 118 6.31 -2.93 31.57
CA SER A 118 7.39 -2.64 32.55
C SER A 118 8.55 -3.64 32.41
N GLY A 119 9.71 -3.27 32.96
CA GLY A 119 10.91 -4.12 32.98
C GLY A 119 11.87 -3.87 31.82
N ILE A 120 12.95 -4.69 31.77
CA ILE A 120 14.02 -4.54 30.75
C ILE A 120 13.46 -4.75 29.35
N SER A 121 12.64 -5.77 29.15
CA SER A 121 11.98 -6.03 27.87
C SER A 121 11.04 -4.87 27.50
N GLY A 122 10.36 -4.25 28.47
CA GLY A 122 9.49 -3.11 28.26
C GLY A 122 10.24 -1.90 27.70
N GLN A 123 11.47 -1.64 28.18
CA GLN A 123 12.29 -0.52 27.65
C GLN A 123 12.65 -0.73 26.17
N LEU A 124 12.97 -1.96 25.78
CA LEU A 124 13.26 -2.32 24.40
C LEU A 124 12.02 -2.16 23.50
N TYR A 125 10.89 -2.73 23.93
CA TYR A 125 9.63 -2.63 23.18
C TYR A 125 9.10 -1.20 23.10
N LYS A 126 9.34 -0.37 24.12
CA LYS A 126 8.92 1.02 24.12
C LYS A 126 9.54 1.83 22.99
N GLN A 127 10.86 1.71 22.78
CA GLN A 127 11.54 2.41 21.68
C GLN A 127 11.02 1.94 20.33
N PHE A 128 10.88 0.63 20.15
CA PHE A 128 10.33 0.04 18.92
C PHE A 128 8.90 0.53 18.63
N ALA A 129 8.02 0.43 19.61
CA ALA A 129 6.61 0.80 19.48
C ALA A 129 6.43 2.31 19.21
N LEU A 130 7.19 3.17 19.91
CA LEU A 130 7.13 4.61 19.68
C LEU A 130 7.71 5.01 18.33
N THR A 131 8.73 4.30 17.82
CA THR A 131 9.25 4.52 16.48
C THR A 131 8.18 4.24 15.42
N ILE A 132 7.48 3.12 15.55
CA ILE A 132 6.40 2.76 14.62
C ILE A 132 5.23 3.75 14.77
N ALA A 133 4.81 4.06 15.99
CA ALA A 133 3.71 4.99 16.24
C ALA A 133 3.99 6.39 15.64
N ALA A 134 5.19 6.92 15.86
CA ALA A 134 5.61 8.21 15.30
C ALA A 134 5.62 8.17 13.75
N SER A 135 6.19 7.11 13.18
CA SER A 135 6.21 6.93 11.72
C SER A 135 4.80 6.81 11.13
N THR A 136 3.92 6.07 11.78
CA THR A 136 2.53 5.91 11.34
C THR A 136 1.78 7.25 11.31
N VAL A 137 1.95 8.08 12.35
CA VAL A 137 1.36 9.43 12.37
C VAL A 137 1.90 10.31 11.24
N LEU A 138 3.22 10.30 11.05
CA LEU A 138 3.87 11.06 9.98
C LEU A 138 3.45 10.56 8.59
N SER A 139 3.32 9.24 8.43
CA SER A 139 2.79 8.64 7.20
C SER A 139 1.37 9.13 6.90
N GLY A 140 0.48 9.05 7.88
CA GLY A 140 -0.88 9.52 7.74
C GLY A 140 -0.95 11.00 7.35
N ILE A 141 -0.16 11.87 8.00
CA ILE A 141 -0.08 13.29 7.65
C ILE A 141 0.42 13.47 6.21
N ASN A 142 1.49 12.78 5.82
CA ASN A 142 2.03 12.86 4.45
C ASN A 142 1.04 12.36 3.41
N SER A 143 0.35 11.28 3.69
CA SER A 143 -0.64 10.68 2.78
C SER A 143 -1.89 11.55 2.62
N LEU A 144 -2.23 12.36 3.61
CA LEU A 144 -3.35 13.29 3.55
C LEU A 144 -2.98 14.69 3.04
N THR A 145 -1.69 15.03 2.97
CA THR A 145 -1.22 16.38 2.59
C THR A 145 -0.24 16.36 1.42
N LEU A 146 0.96 15.81 1.63
CA LEU A 146 2.04 15.83 0.66
C LEU A 146 1.72 14.96 -0.57
N THR A 147 1.25 13.73 -0.34
CA THR A 147 0.96 12.78 -1.43
C THR A 147 -0.11 13.31 -2.39
N PRO A 148 -1.29 13.78 -1.95
CA PRO A 148 -2.28 14.34 -2.87
C PRO A 148 -1.80 15.62 -3.58
N ALA A 149 -0.99 16.46 -2.93
CA ALA A 149 -0.39 17.61 -3.57
C ALA A 149 0.55 17.21 -4.72
N LEU A 150 1.39 16.20 -4.48
CA LEU A 150 2.28 15.65 -5.52
C LEU A 150 1.47 14.96 -6.63
N CYS A 151 0.40 14.24 -6.31
CA CYS A 151 -0.50 13.65 -7.30
C CYS A 151 -1.10 14.73 -8.21
N ALA A 152 -1.60 15.83 -7.64
CA ALA A 152 -2.19 16.91 -8.41
C ALA A 152 -1.18 17.63 -9.33
N LEU A 153 0.13 17.62 -8.97
CA LEU A 153 1.21 18.25 -9.73
C LEU A 153 1.81 17.33 -10.80
N PHE A 154 2.01 16.04 -10.47
CA PHE A 154 2.77 15.12 -11.32
C PHE A 154 1.90 14.20 -12.15
N LEU A 155 0.66 13.89 -11.73
CA LEU A 155 -0.23 13.05 -12.53
C LEU A 155 -0.78 13.82 -13.73
N GLU A 156 -0.69 13.22 -14.89
CA GLU A 156 -1.24 13.71 -16.14
C GLU A 156 -2.02 12.60 -16.85
N HIS A 157 -2.92 12.99 -17.77
CA HIS A 157 -3.55 12.04 -18.67
C HIS A 157 -2.49 11.40 -19.57
N ASN A 158 -2.13 10.16 -19.29
CA ASN A 158 -1.13 9.46 -20.08
C ASN A 158 -1.72 8.93 -21.40
N LYS A 159 -1.05 9.28 -22.51
CA LYS A 159 -1.22 8.56 -23.77
C LYS A 159 -0.46 7.23 -23.67
N PRO A 160 -1.05 6.10 -24.13
CA PRO A 160 -0.38 4.82 -24.04
C PRO A 160 0.96 4.85 -24.79
N SER A 161 2.04 4.54 -24.10
CA SER A 161 3.36 4.42 -24.70
C SER A 161 3.47 3.13 -25.53
N ASN A 162 3.80 3.26 -26.80
CA ASN A 162 3.95 2.14 -27.75
C ASN A 162 5.32 1.45 -27.69
N PHE A 163 6.02 1.48 -26.56
CA PHE A 163 7.36 0.91 -26.46
C PHE A 163 7.33 -0.63 -26.49
N PHE A 164 8.20 -1.24 -27.27
CA PHE A 164 8.21 -2.69 -27.56
C PHE A 164 8.32 -3.59 -26.31
N ILE A 165 9.08 -3.16 -25.30
CA ILE A 165 9.26 -3.90 -24.04
C ILE A 165 7.94 -4.02 -23.27
N TYR A 166 7.09 -2.99 -23.32
CA TYR A 166 5.78 -3.01 -22.67
C TYR A 166 4.80 -4.01 -23.28
N LYS A 167 4.91 -4.26 -24.61
CA LYS A 167 4.06 -5.27 -25.26
C LYS A 167 4.34 -6.70 -24.79
N GLY A 168 5.62 -7.04 -24.56
CA GLY A 168 6.01 -8.34 -24.05
C GLY A 168 5.51 -8.57 -22.62
N PHE A 169 5.72 -7.59 -21.75
CA PHE A 169 5.27 -7.66 -20.36
C PHE A 169 3.74 -7.70 -20.26
N ASN A 170 3.03 -6.86 -21.01
CA ASN A 170 1.57 -6.84 -21.02
C ASN A 170 1.00 -8.20 -21.44
N LYS A 171 1.62 -8.89 -22.43
CA LYS A 171 1.19 -10.22 -22.84
C LYS A 171 1.32 -11.28 -21.74
N VAL A 172 2.39 -11.23 -20.96
CA VAL A 172 2.59 -12.14 -19.81
C VAL A 172 1.60 -11.80 -18.69
N TYR A 173 1.43 -10.53 -18.40
CA TYR A 173 0.48 -10.04 -17.41
C TYR A 173 -0.95 -10.45 -17.76
N ASP A 174 -1.38 -10.25 -19.02
CA ASP A 174 -2.70 -10.64 -19.50
C ASP A 174 -2.97 -12.14 -19.36
N LYS A 175 -1.95 -12.95 -19.64
CA LYS A 175 -2.07 -14.40 -19.49
C LYS A 175 -2.25 -14.80 -18.02
N THR A 176 -1.50 -14.14 -17.13
CA THR A 176 -1.58 -14.39 -15.67
C THR A 176 -2.91 -13.90 -15.11
N GLN A 177 -3.37 -12.72 -15.53
CA GLN A 177 -4.66 -12.17 -15.12
C GLN A 177 -5.82 -13.05 -15.59
N ASN A 178 -5.82 -13.46 -16.87
CA ASN A 178 -6.86 -14.35 -17.40
C ASN A 178 -6.88 -15.71 -16.68
N LEU A 179 -5.72 -16.20 -16.26
CA LEU A 179 -5.62 -17.42 -15.44
C LEU A 179 -6.22 -17.19 -14.04
N TYR A 180 -5.86 -16.09 -13.39
CA TYR A 180 -6.39 -15.69 -12.10
C TYR A 180 -7.92 -15.53 -12.14
N ASP A 181 -8.44 -14.77 -13.11
CA ASP A 181 -9.88 -14.56 -13.27
C ASP A 181 -10.63 -15.88 -13.48
N ARG A 182 -10.05 -16.80 -14.25
CA ARG A 182 -10.64 -18.12 -14.47
C ARG A 182 -10.67 -18.94 -13.19
N ILE A 183 -9.60 -18.91 -12.40
CA ILE A 183 -9.53 -19.61 -11.11
C ILE A 183 -10.54 -19.00 -10.13
N VAL A 184 -10.57 -17.68 -9.99
CA VAL A 184 -11.48 -16.99 -9.06
C VAL A 184 -12.95 -17.21 -9.46
N LYS A 185 -13.28 -17.07 -10.76
CA LYS A 185 -14.63 -17.35 -11.26
C LYS A 185 -15.01 -18.83 -10.99
N GLY A 186 -14.09 -19.75 -11.21
CA GLY A 186 -14.33 -21.17 -10.89
C GLY A 186 -14.60 -21.44 -9.42
N LEU A 187 -13.85 -20.77 -8.54
CA LEU A 187 -14.04 -20.87 -7.08
C LEU A 187 -15.36 -20.23 -6.61
N LEU A 188 -15.73 -19.07 -7.20
CA LEU A 188 -16.98 -18.39 -6.87
C LEU A 188 -18.23 -19.16 -7.33
N ILE A 189 -18.16 -19.87 -8.45
CA ILE A 189 -19.26 -20.72 -8.93
C ILE A 189 -19.47 -21.94 -8.01
N ARG A 190 -18.42 -22.42 -7.34
CA ARG A 190 -18.46 -23.60 -6.46
C ARG A 190 -17.84 -23.29 -5.09
N PRO A 191 -18.49 -22.46 -4.26
CA PRO A 191 -17.93 -22.02 -2.98
C PRO A 191 -17.63 -23.18 -2.01
N GLY A 192 -18.40 -24.27 -2.07
CA GLY A 192 -18.14 -25.48 -1.29
C GLY A 192 -16.79 -26.15 -1.62
N LEU A 193 -16.43 -26.23 -2.91
CA LEU A 193 -15.11 -26.74 -3.33
C LEU A 193 -13.98 -25.83 -2.88
N ALA A 194 -14.18 -24.51 -2.90
CA ALA A 194 -13.21 -23.55 -2.42
C ALA A 194 -12.93 -23.70 -0.91
N LEU A 195 -13.98 -23.88 -0.10
CA LEU A 195 -13.86 -24.13 1.34
C LEU A 195 -13.18 -25.47 1.63
N ILE A 196 -13.51 -26.53 0.90
CA ILE A 196 -12.88 -27.85 1.05
C ILE A 196 -11.39 -27.76 0.68
N SER A 197 -11.04 -27.13 -0.44
CA SER A 197 -9.65 -26.97 -0.86
C SER A 197 -8.83 -26.15 0.15
N TYR A 198 -9.40 -25.07 0.69
CA TYR A 198 -8.78 -24.29 1.76
C TYR A 198 -8.57 -25.12 3.03
N GLY A 199 -9.59 -25.89 3.43
CA GLY A 199 -9.50 -26.78 4.59
C GLY A 199 -8.42 -27.86 4.43
N ILE A 200 -8.30 -28.47 3.24
CA ILE A 200 -7.27 -29.45 2.94
C ILE A 200 -5.87 -28.83 2.99
N ILE A 201 -5.67 -27.65 2.37
CA ILE A 201 -4.39 -26.93 2.38
C ILE A 201 -3.99 -26.57 3.81
N THR A 202 -4.92 -26.05 4.60
CA THR A 202 -4.67 -25.69 6.01
C THR A 202 -4.32 -26.93 6.83
N CYS A 203 -5.02 -28.04 6.63
CA CYS A 203 -4.75 -29.30 7.30
C CYS A 203 -3.37 -29.86 6.93
N LEU A 204 -3.01 -29.83 5.65
CA LEU A 204 -1.67 -30.27 5.19
C LEU A 204 -0.55 -29.39 5.72
N LEU A 205 -0.75 -28.08 5.81
CA LEU A 205 0.24 -27.16 6.40
C LEU A 205 0.40 -27.41 7.89
N TYR A 206 -0.69 -27.72 8.60
CA TYR A 206 -0.64 -28.00 10.03
C TYR A 206 -0.01 -29.37 10.34
N THR A 207 -0.22 -30.36 9.48
CA THR A 207 0.32 -31.72 9.65
C THR A 207 1.72 -31.90 9.06
N SER A 208 2.23 -30.89 8.33
CA SER A 208 3.62 -30.92 7.83
C SER A 208 4.59 -30.88 9.02
N PRO A 209 5.46 -31.90 9.20
CA PRO A 209 6.44 -31.87 10.28
C PRO A 209 7.37 -30.67 10.07
N SER A 210 7.42 -29.75 11.06
CA SER A 210 8.43 -28.70 11.06
C SER A 210 9.80 -29.36 11.24
N PRO A 211 10.82 -28.96 10.44
CA PRO A 211 12.19 -29.42 10.62
C PRO A 211 12.78 -29.01 11.98
#